data_18b7c9229d4da62ae49e515273bf2bd4
#
_entry.id   18b7c9229d4da62ae49e515273bf2bd4
#
_cell.length_a   1.000
_cell.length_b   1.000
_cell.length_c   1.000
_cell.angle_alpha   90.00
_cell.angle_beta   90.00
_cell.angle_gamma   90.00
#
_symmetry.space_group_name_H-M   'P 1'
#
loop_
_entity.id
_entity.type
_entity.pdbx_description
1 polymer ?
#
loop_
_entity_poly.entity_id
_entity_poly.type
_entity_poly.pdbx_seq_one_letter_code
_entity_poly.pdbx_strand_id
1 'polypeptide(L)'
;VARMESAFYCAEKTGRQISLVGRSMHRIYKAARQCGYLKNTIDPVDPREAKNFSREKIVYLCTGSQGEPMGAMMRISNYTHPDVFIEKGDAVIFSGNEKKLYKLHNQLVKDGIEVISEESEFIHVSGHPNREDLKDMYNWVKPKCVIPVHGEHRHMIEHINFAKEMQVPYPVQVENGDVVKLAPGDYPKVYDKAPSGRLYLDGSISVEENSQSIKDRKNL
;
A
#
# COMPACT_ATOMS: atom_id res chain seq x y z
N VAL A 1 -3.29 1.73 10.89
CA VAL A 1 -3.63 1.43 12.29
C VAL A 1 -4.78 0.44 12.35
N ALA A 2 -5.94 0.69 11.70
CA ALA A 2 -7.12 -0.19 11.77
C ALA A 2 -6.84 -1.67 11.44
N ARG A 3 -6.12 -1.98 10.34
CA ARG A 3 -5.72 -3.38 10.03
C ARG A 3 -4.83 -4.01 11.10
N MET A 4 -3.96 -3.20 11.71
CA MET A 4 -3.14 -3.66 12.82
C MET A 4 -4.01 -4.00 14.04
N GLU A 5 -4.98 -3.16 14.36
CA GLU A 5 -5.95 -3.40 15.43
C GLU A 5 -6.75 -4.68 15.19
N SER A 6 -7.23 -4.90 13.95
CA SER A 6 -7.91 -6.15 13.58
C SER A 6 -7.02 -7.37 13.76
N ALA A 7 -5.73 -7.30 13.39
CA ALA A 7 -4.80 -8.40 13.57
C ALA A 7 -4.55 -8.70 15.06
N PHE A 8 -4.40 -7.69 15.88
CA PHE A 8 -4.28 -7.85 17.34
C PHE A 8 -5.54 -8.48 17.96
N TYR A 9 -6.72 -7.97 17.56
CA TYR A 9 -8.00 -8.52 18.00
C TYR A 9 -8.15 -10.00 17.61
N CYS A 10 -7.81 -10.37 16.38
CA CYS A 10 -7.87 -11.75 15.92
C CYS A 10 -6.89 -12.65 16.71
N ALA A 11 -5.67 -12.19 16.93
CA ALA A 11 -4.68 -12.92 17.71
C ALA A 11 -5.20 -13.19 19.14
N GLU A 12 -5.70 -12.17 19.80
CA GLU A 12 -6.25 -12.28 21.16
C GLU A 12 -7.46 -13.24 21.21
N LYS A 13 -8.42 -13.09 20.28
CA LYS A 13 -9.62 -13.94 20.22
C LYS A 13 -9.30 -15.40 19.92
N THR A 14 -8.21 -15.68 19.25
CA THR A 14 -7.76 -17.05 18.94
C THR A 14 -6.73 -17.59 19.94
N GLY A 15 -6.45 -16.85 21.02
CA GLY A 15 -5.48 -17.25 22.06
C GLY A 15 -4.05 -17.34 21.53
N ARG A 16 -3.70 -16.47 20.56
CA ARG A 16 -2.37 -16.37 19.95
C ARG A 16 -1.63 -15.14 20.44
N GLN A 17 -0.32 -15.23 20.49
CA GLN A 17 0.54 -14.05 20.63
C GLN A 17 0.75 -13.42 19.25
N ILE A 18 1.14 -12.15 19.22
CA ILE A 18 1.43 -11.43 17.98
C ILE A 18 2.85 -10.87 18.02
N SER A 19 3.56 -10.96 16.92
CA SER A 19 4.89 -10.37 16.75
C SER A 19 4.93 -9.45 15.54
N LEU A 20 5.57 -8.30 15.68
CA LEU A 20 5.72 -7.32 14.61
C LEU A 20 7.05 -7.55 13.88
N VAL A 21 6.99 -7.66 12.56
CA VAL A 21 8.16 -7.95 11.73
C VAL A 21 8.35 -6.88 10.65
N GLY A 22 9.45 -6.16 10.76
CA GLY A 22 9.78 -5.04 9.89
C GLY A 22 9.74 -3.68 10.60
N ARG A 23 10.73 -2.84 10.28
CA ARG A 23 10.94 -1.53 10.95
C ARG A 23 9.73 -0.60 10.88
N SER A 24 9.01 -0.59 9.76
CA SER A 24 7.82 0.25 9.62
C SER A 24 6.66 -0.22 10.50
N MET A 25 6.50 -1.53 10.75
CA MET A 25 5.48 -2.05 11.66
C MET A 25 5.69 -1.53 13.08
N HIS A 26 6.92 -1.61 13.59
CA HIS A 26 7.26 -1.06 14.91
C HIS A 26 7.05 0.46 14.98
N ARG A 27 7.41 1.20 13.94
CA ARG A 27 7.17 2.66 13.89
C ARG A 27 5.70 3.01 13.94
N ILE A 28 4.88 2.33 13.13
CA ILE A 28 3.43 2.55 13.09
C ILE A 28 2.80 2.18 14.43
N TYR A 29 3.17 1.04 15.00
CA TYR A 29 2.68 0.62 16.32
C TYR A 29 3.00 1.65 17.40
N LYS A 30 4.27 2.09 17.49
CA LYS A 30 4.70 3.11 18.45
C LYS A 30 3.94 4.42 18.28
N ALA A 31 3.80 4.92 17.05
CA ALA A 31 3.05 6.14 16.76
C ALA A 31 1.56 5.99 17.11
N ALA A 32 0.95 4.86 16.77
CA ALA A 32 -0.44 4.58 17.11
C ALA A 32 -0.67 4.60 18.64
N ARG A 33 0.21 3.96 19.40
CA ARG A 33 0.16 3.99 20.88
C ARG A 33 0.30 5.41 21.43
N GLN A 34 1.22 6.20 20.91
CA GLN A 34 1.39 7.60 21.31
C GLN A 34 0.16 8.47 21.00
N CYS A 35 -0.52 8.20 19.88
CA CYS A 35 -1.76 8.88 19.49
C CYS A 35 -3.01 8.33 20.21
N GLY A 36 -2.86 7.35 21.09
CA GLY A 36 -3.98 6.82 21.87
C GLY A 36 -4.71 5.63 21.25
N TYR A 37 -4.24 5.11 20.11
CA TYR A 37 -4.74 3.87 19.50
C TYR A 37 -4.07 2.64 20.09
N LEU A 38 -4.64 1.47 19.86
CA LEU A 38 -4.10 0.17 20.30
C LEU A 38 -3.83 0.07 21.82
N LYS A 39 -4.52 0.86 22.65
CA LYS A 39 -4.30 0.89 24.11
C LYS A 39 -4.72 -0.39 24.82
N ASN A 40 -5.77 -1.02 24.29
CA ASN A 40 -6.41 -2.19 24.89
C ASN A 40 -6.04 -3.49 24.15
N THR A 41 -4.93 -3.51 23.42
CA THR A 41 -4.43 -4.71 22.77
C THR A 41 -3.31 -5.35 23.58
N ILE A 42 -3.10 -6.65 23.38
CA ILE A 42 -1.94 -7.34 23.93
C ILE A 42 -0.64 -6.67 23.43
N ASP A 43 0.42 -6.72 24.19
CA ASP A 43 1.71 -6.22 23.74
C ASP A 43 2.37 -7.22 22.76
N PRO A 44 2.97 -6.74 21.67
CA PRO A 44 3.62 -7.62 20.70
C PRO A 44 4.91 -8.21 21.29
N VAL A 45 5.14 -9.49 21.00
CA VAL A 45 6.34 -10.21 21.39
C VAL A 45 7.50 -9.88 20.44
N ASP A 46 8.73 -9.79 20.93
CA ASP A 46 9.92 -9.63 20.08
C ASP A 46 10.04 -10.83 19.13
N PRO A 47 10.35 -10.65 17.83
CA PRO A 47 10.49 -11.76 16.88
C PRO A 47 11.49 -12.85 17.32
N ARG A 48 12.52 -12.49 18.07
CA ARG A 48 13.50 -13.44 18.62
C ARG A 48 12.92 -14.32 19.72
N GLU A 49 11.98 -13.80 20.48
CA GLU A 49 11.27 -14.54 21.54
C GLU A 49 10.08 -15.31 20.96
N ALA A 50 9.49 -14.80 19.88
CA ALA A 50 8.33 -15.39 19.22
C ALA A 50 8.58 -16.83 18.75
N LYS A 51 9.81 -17.18 18.38
CA LYS A 51 10.22 -18.54 18.01
C LYS A 51 10.11 -19.59 19.14
N ASN A 52 9.98 -19.17 20.40
CA ASN A 52 9.80 -20.05 21.54
C ASN A 52 8.33 -20.47 21.73
N PHE A 53 7.40 -19.85 21.03
CA PHE A 53 6.00 -20.25 21.02
C PHE A 53 5.77 -21.36 20.00
N SER A 54 4.83 -22.24 20.28
CA SER A 54 4.38 -23.21 19.27
C SER A 54 3.75 -22.48 18.09
N ARG A 55 3.92 -23.00 16.88
CA ARG A 55 3.54 -22.32 15.62
C ARG A 55 2.08 -21.88 15.58
N GLU A 56 1.18 -22.71 16.07
CA GLU A 56 -0.25 -22.42 16.16
C GLU A 56 -0.60 -21.33 17.17
N LYS A 57 0.35 -20.89 17.99
CA LYS A 57 0.16 -19.88 19.04
C LYS A 57 0.79 -18.52 18.72
N ILE A 58 1.36 -18.34 17.53
CA ILE A 58 2.00 -17.09 17.15
C ILE A 58 1.43 -16.57 15.81
N VAL A 59 1.23 -15.27 15.74
CA VAL A 59 0.91 -14.52 14.52
C VAL A 59 2.02 -13.53 14.25
N TYR A 60 2.57 -13.55 13.06
CA TYR A 60 3.54 -12.55 12.60
C TYR A 60 2.86 -11.51 11.72
N LEU A 61 2.82 -10.26 12.17
CA LEU A 61 2.35 -9.13 11.36
C LEU A 61 3.57 -8.48 10.70
N CYS A 62 3.71 -8.68 9.38
CA CYS A 62 4.92 -8.31 8.66
C CYS A 62 4.68 -7.33 7.51
N THR A 63 5.75 -6.65 7.09
CA THR A 63 5.78 -5.84 5.86
C THR A 63 6.01 -6.71 4.64
N GLY A 64 5.68 -6.19 3.44
CA GLY A 64 5.94 -6.89 2.17
C GLY A 64 4.69 -7.19 1.36
N SER A 65 3.53 -6.59 1.72
CA SER A 65 2.25 -6.78 1.00
C SER A 65 2.25 -6.20 -0.43
N GLN A 66 3.30 -5.51 -0.82
CA GLN A 66 3.47 -4.94 -2.17
C GLN A 66 4.61 -5.65 -2.95
N GLY A 67 5.18 -6.70 -2.41
CA GLY A 67 6.31 -7.42 -3.01
C GLY A 67 7.62 -6.62 -2.97
N GLU A 68 7.78 -5.72 -2.00
CA GLU A 68 9.02 -4.96 -1.85
C GLU A 68 10.20 -5.92 -1.60
N PRO A 69 11.28 -5.85 -2.41
CA PRO A 69 12.40 -6.79 -2.31
C PRO A 69 13.05 -6.85 -0.92
N MET A 70 13.03 -5.72 -0.19
CA MET A 70 13.54 -5.62 1.18
C MET A 70 12.45 -5.79 2.25
N GLY A 71 11.23 -6.10 1.85
CA GLY A 71 10.11 -6.36 2.75
C GLY A 71 10.35 -7.62 3.59
N ALA A 72 9.80 -7.65 4.82
CA ALA A 72 9.98 -8.79 5.71
C ALA A 72 9.45 -10.08 5.06
N MET A 73 8.28 -10.04 4.41
CA MET A 73 7.69 -11.22 3.77
C MET A 73 8.58 -11.81 2.68
N MET A 74 9.22 -10.99 1.83
CA MET A 74 10.15 -11.45 0.81
C MET A 74 11.38 -12.15 1.43
N ARG A 75 11.89 -11.64 2.54
CA ARG A 75 13.01 -12.28 3.26
C ARG A 75 12.61 -13.59 3.92
N ILE A 76 11.39 -13.65 4.46
CA ILE A 76 10.82 -14.85 5.07
C ILE A 76 10.63 -15.93 4.00
N SER A 77 10.01 -15.62 2.87
CA SER A 77 9.78 -16.57 1.78
C SER A 77 11.07 -17.06 1.11
N ASN A 78 12.12 -16.24 1.13
CA ASN A 78 13.45 -16.64 0.62
C ASN A 78 14.34 -17.28 1.71
N TYR A 79 13.81 -17.58 2.89
CA TYR A 79 14.54 -18.17 4.02
C TYR A 79 15.77 -17.36 4.46
N THR A 80 15.74 -16.03 4.26
CA THR A 80 16.84 -15.10 4.62
C THR A 80 16.52 -14.19 5.80
N HIS A 81 15.33 -14.34 6.41
CA HIS A 81 14.99 -13.60 7.61
C HIS A 81 15.67 -14.24 8.84
N PRO A 82 16.33 -13.45 9.74
CA PRO A 82 17.14 -14.03 10.82
C PRO A 82 16.31 -14.68 11.94
N ASP A 83 15.08 -14.24 12.13
CA ASP A 83 14.30 -14.60 13.32
C ASP A 83 12.95 -15.27 13.00
N VAL A 84 12.46 -15.19 11.77
CA VAL A 84 11.14 -15.70 11.39
C VAL A 84 11.28 -16.69 10.24
N PHE A 85 10.67 -17.84 10.41
CA PHE A 85 10.64 -18.94 9.45
C PHE A 85 9.21 -19.38 9.21
N ILE A 86 8.89 -19.77 7.99
CA ILE A 86 7.65 -20.40 7.61
C ILE A 86 7.92 -21.80 7.07
N GLU A 87 6.98 -22.69 7.27
CA GLU A 87 7.10 -24.08 6.79
C GLU A 87 5.74 -24.64 6.40
N LYS A 88 5.75 -25.80 5.79
CA LYS A 88 4.53 -26.48 5.35
C LYS A 88 3.50 -26.58 6.48
N GLY A 89 2.29 -26.16 6.18
CA GLY A 89 1.16 -26.10 7.13
C GLY A 89 0.94 -24.75 7.78
N ASP A 90 1.82 -23.75 7.54
CA ASP A 90 1.54 -22.37 7.89
C ASP A 90 0.60 -21.74 6.87
N ALA A 91 -0.04 -20.64 7.28
CA ALA A 91 -0.86 -19.80 6.40
C ALA A 91 -0.30 -18.36 6.34
N VAL A 92 -0.35 -17.77 5.15
CA VAL A 92 -0.01 -16.37 4.91
C VAL A 92 -1.22 -15.63 4.38
N ILE A 93 -1.65 -14.60 5.10
CA ILE A 93 -2.80 -13.75 4.75
C ILE A 93 -2.27 -12.46 4.12
N PHE A 94 -2.63 -12.21 2.87
CA PHE A 94 -2.31 -10.97 2.17
C PHE A 94 -3.49 -9.99 2.24
N SER A 95 -3.38 -8.97 3.08
CA SER A 95 -4.38 -7.89 3.16
C SER A 95 -3.88 -6.66 2.40
N GLY A 96 -3.92 -6.71 1.08
CA GLY A 96 -3.44 -5.65 0.18
C GLY A 96 -3.67 -5.97 -1.29
N ASN A 97 -3.32 -5.04 -2.18
CA ASN A 97 -3.45 -5.24 -3.62
C ASN A 97 -2.33 -6.18 -4.14
N GLU A 98 -2.69 -7.32 -4.67
CA GLU A 98 -1.82 -8.47 -4.96
C GLU A 98 -1.29 -8.55 -6.39
N LYS A 99 -1.71 -7.64 -7.29
CA LYS A 99 -1.41 -7.72 -8.75
C LYS A 99 0.07 -7.90 -9.12
N LYS A 100 0.99 -7.80 -8.17
CA LYS A 100 2.44 -7.95 -8.40
C LYS A 100 3.06 -9.10 -7.61
N LEU A 101 2.26 -9.91 -6.92
CA LEU A 101 2.76 -10.90 -5.95
C LEU A 101 2.78 -12.35 -6.47
N TYR A 102 2.40 -12.61 -7.71
CA TYR A 102 2.31 -13.99 -8.23
C TYR A 102 3.55 -14.85 -8.02
N LYS A 103 4.75 -14.26 -8.14
CA LYS A 103 6.01 -15.01 -7.89
C LYS A 103 6.13 -15.42 -6.43
N LEU A 104 5.77 -14.54 -5.50
CA LEU A 104 5.77 -14.81 -4.07
C LEU A 104 4.71 -15.86 -3.72
N HIS A 105 3.49 -15.70 -4.21
CA HIS A 105 2.40 -16.68 -4.00
C HIS A 105 2.80 -18.06 -4.52
N ASN A 106 3.31 -18.15 -5.75
CA ASN A 106 3.77 -19.41 -6.32
C ASN A 106 4.87 -20.08 -5.48
N GLN A 107 5.82 -19.30 -4.93
CA GLN A 107 6.85 -19.83 -4.06
C GLN A 107 6.25 -20.39 -2.77
N LEU A 108 5.38 -19.63 -2.11
CA LEU A 108 4.71 -20.06 -0.87
C LEU A 108 3.90 -21.34 -1.08
N VAL A 109 3.08 -21.39 -2.13
CA VAL A 109 2.28 -22.57 -2.47
C VAL A 109 3.16 -23.78 -2.78
N LYS A 110 4.29 -23.59 -3.50
CA LYS A 110 5.26 -24.65 -3.78
C LYS A 110 5.86 -25.22 -2.49
N ASP A 111 6.07 -24.37 -1.49
CA ASP A 111 6.61 -24.76 -0.18
C ASP A 111 5.54 -25.35 0.76
N GLY A 112 4.29 -25.48 0.26
CA GLY A 112 3.17 -26.05 1.02
C GLY A 112 2.57 -25.11 2.05
N ILE A 113 2.76 -23.79 1.87
CA ILE A 113 2.16 -22.73 2.66
C ILE A 113 0.78 -22.39 2.09
N GLU A 114 -0.21 -22.27 2.94
CA GLU A 114 -1.54 -21.79 2.54
C GLU A 114 -1.48 -20.27 2.28
N VAL A 115 -1.95 -19.86 1.10
CA VAL A 115 -2.03 -18.43 0.72
C VAL A 115 -3.48 -18.01 0.72
N ILE A 116 -3.83 -17.07 1.59
CA ILE A 116 -5.17 -16.50 1.71
C ILE A 116 -5.12 -15.06 1.21
N SER A 117 -5.95 -14.74 0.22
CA SER A 117 -5.94 -13.47 -0.50
C SER A 117 -7.33 -12.89 -0.66
N GLU A 118 -7.44 -11.66 -1.18
CA GLU A 118 -8.74 -11.03 -1.48
C GLU A 118 -9.52 -11.78 -2.58
N GLU A 119 -8.87 -12.64 -3.36
CA GLU A 119 -9.51 -13.49 -4.36
C GLU A 119 -10.22 -14.71 -3.73
N SER A 120 -9.73 -15.17 -2.58
CA SER A 120 -10.28 -16.33 -1.87
C SER A 120 -11.20 -15.97 -0.71
N GLU A 121 -10.91 -14.87 -0.01
CA GLU A 121 -11.62 -14.48 1.21
C GLU A 121 -11.76 -12.96 1.35
N PHE A 122 -12.81 -12.50 2.04
CA PHE A 122 -13.00 -11.09 2.33
C PHE A 122 -12.05 -10.59 3.43
N ILE A 123 -10.80 -10.36 3.09
CA ILE A 123 -9.72 -9.96 4.02
C ILE A 123 -9.12 -8.59 3.73
N HIS A 124 -9.53 -7.95 2.64
CA HIS A 124 -9.03 -6.65 2.22
C HIS A 124 -10.14 -5.69 1.86
N VAL A 125 -9.98 -4.44 2.26
CA VAL A 125 -10.81 -3.31 1.84
C VAL A 125 -9.88 -2.23 1.31
N SER A 126 -10.20 -1.68 0.13
CA SER A 126 -9.44 -0.60 -0.47
C SER A 126 -9.29 0.58 0.50
N GLY A 127 -8.10 1.17 0.53
CA GLY A 127 -7.85 2.42 1.26
C GLY A 127 -8.29 3.67 0.48
N HIS A 128 -8.71 3.50 -0.79
CA HIS A 128 -9.27 4.58 -1.59
C HIS A 128 -10.75 4.74 -1.27
N PRO A 129 -11.25 6.00 -1.21
CA PRO A 129 -12.67 6.26 -0.99
C PRO A 129 -13.50 5.75 -2.18
N ASN A 130 -14.71 5.30 -1.91
CA ASN A 130 -15.70 5.04 -2.95
C ASN A 130 -16.41 6.34 -3.38
N ARG A 131 -17.34 6.26 -4.33
CA ARG A 131 -18.04 7.46 -4.84
C ARG A 131 -18.91 8.13 -3.77
N GLU A 132 -19.53 7.37 -2.87
CA GLU A 132 -20.35 7.94 -1.79
C GLU A 132 -19.49 8.65 -0.75
N ASP A 133 -18.33 8.09 -0.36
CA ASP A 133 -17.38 8.76 0.52
C ASP A 133 -16.88 10.09 -0.08
N LEU A 134 -16.62 10.10 -1.40
CA LEU A 134 -16.24 11.34 -2.11
C LEU A 134 -17.39 12.35 -2.14
N LYS A 135 -18.62 11.90 -2.33
CA LYS A 135 -19.81 12.74 -2.31
C LYS A 135 -19.99 13.43 -0.96
N ASP A 136 -19.86 12.66 0.13
CA ASP A 136 -19.92 13.20 1.47
C ASP A 136 -18.82 14.22 1.72
N MET A 137 -17.56 13.90 1.31
CA MET A 137 -16.43 14.81 1.41
C MET A 137 -16.68 16.12 0.66
N TYR A 138 -17.23 16.05 -0.57
CA TYR A 138 -17.54 17.24 -1.35
C TYR A 138 -18.67 18.07 -0.74
N ASN A 139 -19.67 17.42 -0.17
CA ASN A 139 -20.76 18.09 0.55
C ASN A 139 -20.26 18.82 1.80
N TRP A 140 -19.29 18.25 2.51
CA TRP A 140 -18.70 18.87 3.69
C TRP A 140 -17.74 20.00 3.35
N VAL A 141 -16.84 19.80 2.39
CA VAL A 141 -15.79 20.76 2.04
C VAL A 141 -16.31 21.84 1.10
N LYS A 142 -17.29 21.54 0.23
CA LYS A 142 -17.81 22.42 -0.83
C LYS A 142 -16.68 23.08 -1.64
N PRO A 143 -15.80 22.28 -2.27
CA PRO A 143 -14.60 22.80 -2.93
C PRO A 143 -15.00 23.69 -4.11
N LYS A 144 -14.30 24.82 -4.28
CA LYS A 144 -14.43 25.66 -5.48
C LYS A 144 -13.66 25.08 -6.66
N CYS A 145 -12.59 24.35 -6.37
CA CYS A 145 -11.73 23.72 -7.38
C CYS A 145 -11.39 22.30 -6.97
N VAL A 146 -11.39 21.39 -7.94
CA VAL A 146 -10.94 20.00 -7.78
C VAL A 146 -9.89 19.68 -8.84
N ILE A 147 -8.78 19.13 -8.42
CA ILE A 147 -7.68 18.66 -9.27
C ILE A 147 -7.40 17.22 -8.89
N PRO A 148 -7.88 16.24 -9.66
CA PRO A 148 -7.57 14.84 -9.42
C PRO A 148 -6.10 14.56 -9.62
N VAL A 149 -5.51 13.77 -8.73
CA VAL A 149 -4.11 13.33 -8.81
C VAL A 149 -4.00 11.85 -8.44
N HIS A 150 -2.86 11.22 -8.71
CA HIS A 150 -2.58 9.84 -8.30
C HIS A 150 -3.50 8.81 -8.95
N GLY A 151 -3.50 8.77 -10.28
CA GLY A 151 -4.25 7.77 -11.05
C GLY A 151 -3.84 7.76 -12.51
N GLU A 152 -4.42 6.83 -13.26
CA GLU A 152 -4.31 6.81 -14.71
C GLU A 152 -5.27 7.85 -15.32
N HIS A 153 -5.04 8.22 -16.57
CA HIS A 153 -5.85 9.22 -17.27
C HIS A 153 -7.37 8.94 -17.20
N ARG A 154 -7.79 7.68 -17.35
CA ARG A 154 -9.20 7.28 -17.22
C ARG A 154 -9.77 7.59 -15.83
N HIS A 155 -8.99 7.39 -14.76
CA HIS A 155 -9.40 7.69 -13.39
C HIS A 155 -9.54 9.20 -13.17
N MET A 156 -8.65 10.00 -13.78
CA MET A 156 -8.73 11.46 -13.73
C MET A 156 -10.00 11.97 -14.42
N ILE A 157 -10.31 11.45 -15.61
CA ILE A 157 -11.53 11.81 -16.35
C ILE A 157 -12.77 11.49 -15.54
N GLU A 158 -12.87 10.28 -14.97
CA GLU A 158 -14.00 9.86 -14.15
C GLU A 158 -14.17 10.77 -12.92
N HIS A 159 -13.07 11.14 -12.27
CA HIS A 159 -13.13 12.04 -11.13
C HIS A 159 -13.56 13.46 -11.52
N ILE A 160 -13.11 13.96 -12.69
CA ILE A 160 -13.57 15.25 -13.23
C ILE A 160 -15.07 15.21 -13.54
N ASN A 161 -15.56 14.13 -14.15
CA ASN A 161 -16.99 13.96 -14.42
C ASN A 161 -17.80 13.94 -13.12
N PHE A 162 -17.34 13.20 -12.14
CA PHE A 162 -17.94 13.18 -10.81
C PHE A 162 -17.96 14.58 -10.14
N ALA A 163 -16.85 15.33 -10.24
CA ALA A 163 -16.80 16.70 -9.71
C ALA A 163 -17.82 17.63 -10.40
N LYS A 164 -18.05 17.46 -11.72
CA LYS A 164 -19.09 18.17 -12.45
C LYS A 164 -20.51 17.78 -11.99
N GLU A 165 -20.77 16.50 -11.79
CA GLU A 165 -22.03 15.99 -11.20
C GLU A 165 -22.30 16.62 -9.83
N MET A 166 -21.24 16.76 -9.02
CA MET A 166 -21.27 17.42 -7.71
C MET A 166 -21.29 18.95 -7.79
N GLN A 167 -21.41 19.53 -8.99
CA GLN A 167 -21.49 20.97 -9.25
C GLN A 167 -20.28 21.76 -8.73
N VAL A 168 -19.09 21.15 -8.74
CA VAL A 168 -17.85 21.86 -8.43
C VAL A 168 -17.59 22.90 -9.52
N PRO A 169 -17.39 24.20 -9.19
CA PRO A 169 -17.26 25.25 -10.19
C PRO A 169 -16.09 25.07 -11.16
N TYR A 170 -14.93 24.61 -10.64
CA TYR A 170 -13.69 24.49 -11.41
C TYR A 170 -13.03 23.11 -11.26
N PRO A 171 -13.54 22.08 -11.96
CA PRO A 171 -12.83 20.81 -12.07
C PRO A 171 -11.74 20.94 -13.15
N VAL A 172 -10.48 20.86 -12.75
CA VAL A 172 -9.30 21.03 -13.63
C VAL A 172 -8.63 19.68 -13.86
N GLN A 173 -8.66 19.23 -15.10
CA GLN A 173 -7.89 18.05 -15.50
C GLN A 173 -6.44 18.44 -15.73
N VAL A 174 -5.51 17.63 -15.22
CA VAL A 174 -4.07 17.88 -15.30
C VAL A 174 -3.30 16.62 -15.68
N GLU A 175 -2.12 16.84 -16.24
CA GLU A 175 -1.11 15.83 -16.51
C GLU A 175 0.18 16.13 -15.76
N ASN A 176 1.09 15.16 -15.71
CA ASN A 176 2.40 15.39 -15.10
C ASN A 176 3.13 16.53 -15.83
N GLY A 177 3.66 17.47 -15.05
CA GLY A 177 4.32 18.67 -15.56
C GLY A 177 3.42 19.89 -15.71
N ASP A 178 2.10 19.74 -15.69
CA ASP A 178 1.20 20.89 -15.77
C ASP A 178 1.35 21.79 -14.55
N VAL A 179 1.48 23.08 -14.78
CA VAL A 179 1.53 24.12 -13.77
C VAL A 179 0.17 24.80 -13.69
N VAL A 180 -0.51 24.62 -12.57
CA VAL A 180 -1.87 25.14 -12.37
C VAL A 180 -1.83 26.40 -11.52
N LYS A 181 -2.38 27.47 -12.03
CA LYS A 181 -2.62 28.70 -11.26
C LYS A 181 -3.94 28.53 -10.48
N LEU A 182 -3.85 28.55 -9.16
CA LEU A 182 -5.00 28.42 -8.27
C LEU A 182 -5.56 29.78 -7.81
N ALA A 183 -4.68 30.73 -7.53
CA ALA A 183 -4.99 32.09 -7.02
C ALA A 183 -3.74 33.00 -7.11
N PRO A 184 -3.86 34.34 -7.01
CA PRO A 184 -5.09 35.12 -7.06
C PRO A 184 -5.56 35.37 -8.50
N GLY A 185 -6.80 35.79 -8.66
CA GLY A 185 -7.40 36.25 -9.93
C GLY A 185 -8.31 35.23 -10.56
N ASP A 186 -8.26 35.13 -11.90
CA ASP A 186 -9.16 34.31 -12.71
C ASP A 186 -9.23 32.82 -12.31
N TYR A 187 -10.09 32.11 -12.99
CA TYR A 187 -10.36 30.68 -12.74
C TYR A 187 -9.12 29.82 -12.67
N PRO A 188 -9.08 28.81 -11.80
CA PRO A 188 -8.04 27.80 -11.79
C PRO A 188 -7.86 27.19 -13.20
N LYS A 189 -6.65 27.24 -13.73
CA LYS A 189 -6.32 26.72 -15.06
C LYS A 189 -4.86 26.31 -15.17
N VAL A 190 -4.60 25.37 -16.06
CA VAL A 190 -3.23 25.09 -16.51
C VAL A 190 -2.75 26.31 -17.27
N TYR A 191 -1.61 26.89 -16.88
CA TYR A 191 -1.06 28.10 -17.52
C TYR A 191 0.36 27.92 -18.04
N ASP A 192 1.06 26.87 -17.57
CA ASP A 192 2.43 26.57 -17.98
C ASP A 192 2.69 25.07 -17.86
N LYS A 193 3.82 24.62 -18.37
CA LYS A 193 4.24 23.22 -18.32
C LYS A 193 5.71 23.10 -17.94
N ALA A 194 5.99 22.43 -16.83
CA ALA A 194 7.32 22.06 -16.42
C ALA A 194 7.78 20.77 -17.16
N PRO A 195 9.08 20.58 -17.36
CA PRO A 195 9.59 19.31 -17.87
C PRO A 195 9.11 18.13 -17.03
N SER A 196 8.56 17.13 -17.68
CA SER A 196 8.08 15.91 -17.04
C SER A 196 8.48 14.69 -17.87
N GLY A 197 8.60 13.54 -17.22
CA GLY A 197 8.99 12.29 -17.89
C GLY A 197 9.44 11.26 -16.88
N ARG A 198 9.88 10.11 -17.38
CA ARG A 198 10.46 9.05 -16.58
C ARG A 198 11.96 9.03 -16.74
N LEU A 199 12.67 9.05 -15.61
CA LEU A 199 14.09 8.78 -15.55
C LEU A 199 14.28 7.37 -14.98
N TYR A 200 15.14 6.62 -15.62
CA TYR A 200 15.55 5.28 -15.20
C TYR A 200 16.96 5.33 -14.62
N LEU A 201 17.18 4.59 -13.57
CA LEU A 201 18.52 4.43 -13.02
C LEU A 201 19.23 3.29 -13.75
N ASP A 202 20.31 3.63 -14.47
CA ASP A 202 21.19 2.68 -15.13
C ASP A 202 22.55 2.67 -14.42
N GLY A 203 22.74 1.71 -13.52
CA GLY A 203 23.87 1.74 -12.57
C GLY A 203 23.76 2.93 -11.63
N SER A 204 24.66 3.91 -11.77
CA SER A 204 24.67 5.17 -11.00
C SER A 204 24.21 6.39 -11.82
N ILE A 205 23.80 6.20 -13.06
CA ILE A 205 23.43 7.28 -14.01
C ILE A 205 21.94 7.29 -14.22
N SER A 206 21.32 8.47 -14.14
CA SER A 206 19.93 8.68 -14.56
C SER A 206 19.86 8.87 -16.06
N VAL A 207 19.04 8.05 -16.72
CA VAL A 207 18.84 8.08 -18.17
C VAL A 207 17.37 8.27 -18.51
N GLU A 208 17.07 8.94 -19.61
CA GLU A 208 15.70 9.11 -20.08
C GLU A 208 15.11 7.79 -20.62
N GLU A 209 13.79 7.67 -20.59
CA GLU A 209 13.06 6.50 -21.10
C GLU A 209 13.41 6.15 -22.56
N ASN A 210 13.75 7.16 -23.36
CA ASN A 210 14.10 7.03 -24.77
C ASN A 210 15.58 6.71 -25.02
N SER A 211 16.41 6.61 -24.00
CA SER A 211 17.83 6.30 -24.14
C SER A 211 18.05 4.91 -24.77
N GLN A 212 19.17 4.75 -25.47
CA GLN A 212 19.50 3.51 -26.18
C GLN A 212 19.59 2.33 -25.19
N SER A 213 20.20 2.53 -24.04
CA SER A 213 20.32 1.49 -22.99
C SER A 213 18.97 0.95 -22.51
N ILE A 214 17.96 1.81 -22.40
CA ILE A 214 16.60 1.39 -22.02
C ILE A 214 15.89 0.68 -23.17
N LYS A 215 16.08 1.14 -24.42
CA LYS A 215 15.52 0.47 -25.61
C LYS A 215 16.09 -0.94 -25.76
N ASP A 216 17.40 -1.10 -25.63
CA ASP A 216 18.05 -2.39 -25.75
C ASP A 216 17.56 -3.39 -24.69
N ARG A 217 17.35 -2.95 -23.44
CA ARG A 217 16.80 -3.79 -22.36
C ARG A 217 15.33 -4.18 -22.57
N LYS A 218 14.55 -3.37 -23.28
CA LYS A 218 13.14 -3.71 -23.61
C LYS A 218 13.06 -4.77 -24.73
N ASN A 219 14.11 -4.94 -25.50
CA ASN A 219 14.20 -5.87 -26.65
C ASN A 219 14.91 -7.19 -26.30
N LEU A 220 15.38 -7.35 -25.09
CA LEU A 220 15.95 -8.60 -24.55
C LEU A 220 14.86 -9.44 -23.84
#